data_bc81f3256dee763f7e68da07bcb30873
#
_entry.id   bc81f3256dee763f7e68da07bcb30873
#
_cell.length_a   1.000
_cell.length_b   1.000
_cell.length_c   1.000
_cell.angle_alpha   90.00
_cell.angle_beta   90.00
_cell.angle_gamma   90.00
#
_symmetry.space_group_name_H-M   'P 1'
#
loop_
_entity.id
_entity.type
_entity.pdbx_description
1 polymer ?
#
loop_
_entity_poly.entity_id
_entity_poly.type
_entity_poly.pdbx_seq_one_letter_code
_entity_poly.pdbx_strand_id
1 'polypeptide(L)'
;MSKKTYIAIDLKSFYASVECVARGLDPLTTNLLVADVSKTEKTICLAVTPSLKAHGISGRARLFEAVQQVKIVNAQRKAKLRGKDFTGSSYDDTELKKNPFMAVDYIAAPPRMALYRECSTKIVATYLKYVSMDDIYPYSIDEVFIDATHYLNTYKMNAHDFARMLIQEVLKTTGVTATAGIAENMYLCKVALDITAKHIPPDKDGVRIAELDMMTYRRTLWTHRDLKLGLFTMGDVARCSLTDEERLYKEFGKNAVYIIDQAWGWEPVDIPSIKAYKPESTSVSSGQVLTRPYTFDETKIIIREMIENVVLDLVDKGMMTDQIVLMVGYDIENLTDPKRRAAYHGEIKTDYYGRQVPKHARGTANMGKHTSSTKLITDKTLELFERIVDKKLLTRRLTISANHLLFESEVDTTFSAEQLTLFDDPDEIEQREQAEQREKRMQKAVIDIKKRFGPNAILKGTSFQ
;
A
#
# COMPACT_ATOMS: atom_id res chain seq x y z
N MET A 1 1.56 -34.41 -12.72
CA MET A 1 1.93 -32.98 -12.87
C MET A 1 3.34 -32.81 -12.32
N SER A 2 4.24 -32.17 -13.06
CA SER A 2 5.58 -31.86 -12.52
C SER A 2 5.44 -30.98 -11.29
N LYS A 3 6.23 -31.24 -10.25
CA LYS A 3 6.26 -30.45 -9.03
C LYS A 3 6.70 -29.03 -9.39
N LYS A 4 5.83 -28.02 -9.17
CA LYS A 4 6.18 -26.61 -9.38
C LYS A 4 7.16 -26.15 -8.32
N THR A 5 7.97 -25.15 -8.67
CA THR A 5 8.91 -24.51 -7.74
C THR A 5 8.80 -23.00 -7.87
N TYR A 6 8.33 -22.35 -6.83
CA TYR A 6 8.24 -20.90 -6.74
C TYR A 6 9.34 -20.32 -5.86
N ILE A 7 9.79 -19.12 -6.19
CA ILE A 7 10.72 -18.33 -5.39
C ILE A 7 10.07 -16.97 -5.12
N ALA A 8 9.90 -16.62 -3.85
CA ALA A 8 9.54 -15.28 -3.43
C ALA A 8 10.79 -14.53 -2.98
N ILE A 9 11.02 -13.32 -3.46
CA ILE A 9 12.17 -12.49 -3.10
C ILE A 9 11.67 -11.16 -2.53
N ASP A 10 12.11 -10.79 -1.31
CA ASP A 10 11.79 -9.56 -0.59
C ASP A 10 13.07 -8.76 -0.34
N LEU A 11 13.10 -7.51 -0.81
CA LEU A 11 14.23 -6.61 -0.68
C LEU A 11 14.36 -6.10 0.74
N LYS A 12 15.52 -6.29 1.34
CA LYS A 12 15.74 -6.03 2.77
C LYS A 12 15.65 -4.55 3.12
N SER A 13 14.62 -4.17 3.91
CA SER A 13 14.39 -2.77 4.33
C SER A 13 14.43 -1.78 3.17
N PHE A 14 13.78 -2.09 2.07
CA PHE A 14 13.98 -1.54 0.73
C PHE A 14 14.22 -0.03 0.70
N TYR A 15 13.27 0.79 1.16
CA TYR A 15 13.43 2.26 1.09
C TYR A 15 14.66 2.75 1.87
N ALA A 16 14.92 2.18 3.04
CA ALA A 16 16.07 2.56 3.84
C ALA A 16 17.38 2.12 3.17
N SER A 17 17.40 0.95 2.55
CA SER A 17 18.56 0.46 1.78
C SER A 17 18.85 1.34 0.58
N VAL A 18 17.82 1.73 -0.19
CA VAL A 18 17.97 2.68 -1.32
C VAL A 18 18.52 4.03 -0.84
N GLU A 19 18.04 4.53 0.31
CA GLU A 19 18.54 5.78 0.89
C GLU A 19 20.00 5.68 1.33
N CYS A 20 20.43 4.55 1.89
CA CYS A 20 21.83 4.30 2.22
C CYS A 20 22.71 4.28 0.96
N VAL A 21 22.35 3.46 -0.03
CA VAL A 21 23.09 3.35 -1.30
C VAL A 21 23.22 4.70 -2.01
N ALA A 22 22.13 5.48 -2.07
CA ALA A 22 22.14 6.81 -2.69
C ALA A 22 23.06 7.84 -1.97
N ARG A 23 23.47 7.54 -0.73
CA ARG A 23 24.41 8.33 0.06
C ARG A 23 25.82 7.74 0.13
N GLY A 24 26.06 6.62 -0.58
CA GLY A 24 27.33 5.90 -0.52
C GLY A 24 27.58 5.17 0.81
N LEU A 25 26.48 4.83 1.53
CA LEU A 25 26.53 4.16 2.83
C LEU A 25 26.13 2.69 2.69
N ASP A 26 26.63 1.83 3.58
CA ASP A 26 26.26 0.41 3.63
C ASP A 26 24.90 0.22 4.30
N PRO A 27 23.88 -0.34 3.61
CA PRO A 27 22.57 -0.60 4.17
C PRO A 27 22.54 -1.57 5.37
N LEU A 28 23.55 -2.42 5.53
CA LEU A 28 23.62 -3.41 6.59
C LEU A 28 24.19 -2.87 7.89
N THR A 29 25.02 -1.85 7.83
CA THR A 29 25.72 -1.29 9.00
C THR A 29 25.27 0.11 9.39
N THR A 30 24.63 0.84 8.48
CA THR A 30 24.17 2.21 8.72
C THR A 30 22.85 2.24 9.47
N ASN A 31 22.78 2.99 10.54
CA ASN A 31 21.54 3.31 11.26
C ASN A 31 20.77 4.41 10.50
N LEU A 32 19.73 4.04 9.78
CA LEU A 32 18.90 4.96 9.01
C LEU A 32 17.42 4.57 9.09
N LEU A 33 16.56 5.56 9.18
CA LEU A 33 15.12 5.40 8.99
C LEU A 33 14.59 6.36 7.93
N VAL A 34 13.52 5.97 7.26
CA VAL A 34 12.83 6.80 6.27
C VAL A 34 11.55 7.33 6.88
N ALA A 35 11.51 8.62 7.15
CA ALA A 35 10.34 9.31 7.70
C ALA A 35 10.32 10.79 7.27
N ASP A 36 9.13 11.33 7.12
CA ASP A 36 8.93 12.76 6.88
C ASP A 36 8.94 13.52 8.22
N VAL A 37 10.11 14.00 8.61
CA VAL A 37 10.33 14.71 9.88
C VAL A 37 9.72 16.12 9.88
N SER A 38 9.32 16.66 8.73
CA SER A 38 8.66 17.96 8.62
C SER A 38 7.21 17.93 9.11
N LYS A 39 6.60 16.75 9.22
CA LYS A 39 5.22 16.56 9.69
C LYS A 39 5.16 16.55 11.22
N THR A 40 4.85 15.42 11.80
CA THR A 40 4.73 15.28 13.26
C THR A 40 5.54 14.08 13.73
N GLU A 41 5.93 14.07 15.00
CA GLU A 41 6.59 12.91 15.63
C GLU A 41 5.73 11.62 15.61
N LYS A 42 4.42 11.76 15.34
CA LYS A 42 3.50 10.61 15.16
C LYS A 42 3.59 9.97 13.76
N THR A 43 4.40 10.54 12.86
CA THR A 43 4.65 10.01 11.51
C THR A 43 5.19 8.58 11.61
N ILE A 44 4.67 7.70 10.76
CA ILE A 44 5.14 6.31 10.66
C ILE A 44 6.41 6.29 9.81
N CYS A 45 7.44 5.61 10.31
CA CYS A 45 8.63 5.30 9.52
C CYS A 45 8.26 4.32 8.41
N LEU A 46 8.56 4.67 7.16
CA LEU A 46 8.27 3.82 6.01
C LEU A 46 9.22 2.63 5.91
N ALA A 47 10.46 2.81 6.37
CA ALA A 47 11.45 1.74 6.48
C ALA A 47 12.49 2.09 7.54
N VAL A 48 13.13 1.05 8.09
CA VAL A 48 14.20 1.13 9.08
C VAL A 48 15.28 0.14 8.67
N THR A 49 16.55 0.52 8.69
CA THR A 49 17.68 -0.36 8.35
C THR A 49 17.81 -1.55 9.30
N PRO A 50 18.45 -2.64 8.86
CA PRO A 50 18.67 -3.81 9.71
C PRO A 50 19.47 -3.50 10.99
N SER A 51 20.50 -2.66 10.89
CA SER A 51 21.31 -2.23 12.04
C SER A 51 20.45 -1.47 13.07
N LEU A 52 19.64 -0.53 12.63
CA LEU A 52 18.76 0.22 13.52
C LEU A 52 17.63 -0.64 14.12
N LYS A 53 17.12 -1.64 13.36
CA LYS A 53 16.21 -2.67 13.90
C LYS A 53 16.85 -3.51 15.00
N ALA A 54 18.15 -3.80 14.92
CA ALA A 54 18.89 -4.55 15.95
C ALA A 54 18.93 -3.80 17.30
N HIS A 55 18.73 -2.49 17.31
CA HIS A 55 18.56 -1.68 18.52
C HIS A 55 17.11 -1.70 19.07
N GLY A 56 16.23 -2.56 18.54
CA GLY A 56 14.86 -2.74 19.02
C GLY A 56 13.83 -1.80 18.40
N ILE A 57 14.16 -1.12 17.30
CA ILE A 57 13.23 -0.25 16.58
C ILE A 57 12.45 -1.06 15.54
N SER A 58 11.13 -1.04 15.62
CA SER A 58 10.27 -1.73 14.66
C SER A 58 10.43 -1.19 13.23
N GLY A 59 10.27 -2.04 12.23
CA GLY A 59 10.34 -1.65 10.81
C GLY A 59 9.31 -0.59 10.38
N ARG A 60 8.22 -0.45 11.12
CA ARG A 60 7.15 0.55 10.93
C ARG A 60 6.84 1.32 12.22
N ALA A 61 7.85 1.56 13.04
CA ALA A 61 7.72 2.39 14.24
C ALA A 61 7.22 3.79 13.89
N ARG A 62 6.55 4.45 14.83
CA ARG A 62 6.35 5.90 14.75
C ARG A 62 7.65 6.61 15.08
N LEU A 63 7.84 7.80 14.54
CA LEU A 63 9.10 8.53 14.72
C LEU A 63 9.42 8.74 16.20
N PHE A 64 8.43 9.11 17.03
CA PHE A 64 8.65 9.28 18.48
C PHE A 64 9.09 7.97 19.19
N GLU A 65 8.58 6.81 18.74
CA GLU A 65 8.98 5.50 19.30
C GLU A 65 10.45 5.22 18.98
N ALA A 66 10.89 5.53 17.75
CA ALA A 66 12.29 5.42 17.36
C ALA A 66 13.19 6.34 18.19
N VAL A 67 12.78 7.60 18.38
CA VAL A 67 13.50 8.56 19.25
C VAL A 67 13.62 8.05 20.68
N GLN A 68 12.52 7.55 21.27
CA GLN A 68 12.53 7.02 22.63
C GLN A 68 13.41 5.79 22.74
N GLN A 69 13.33 4.87 21.78
CA GLN A 69 14.13 3.64 21.80
C GLN A 69 15.64 3.95 21.72
N VAL A 70 16.04 4.90 20.87
CA VAL A 70 17.44 5.35 20.80
C VAL A 70 17.90 5.93 22.14
N LYS A 71 17.06 6.72 22.84
CA LYS A 71 17.37 7.22 24.18
C LYS A 71 17.58 6.08 25.19
N ILE A 72 16.71 5.05 25.15
CA ILE A 72 16.83 3.88 26.02
C ILE A 72 18.14 3.13 25.74
N VAL A 73 18.46 2.87 24.48
CA VAL A 73 19.70 2.21 24.08
C VAL A 73 20.91 3.01 24.54
N ASN A 74 20.90 4.33 24.37
CA ASN A 74 22.00 5.19 24.83
C ASN A 74 22.11 5.22 26.36
N ALA A 75 21.01 5.22 27.10
CA ALA A 75 21.05 5.10 28.57
C ALA A 75 21.68 3.77 29.00
N GLN A 76 21.33 2.65 28.37
CA GLN A 76 21.92 1.33 28.60
C GLN A 76 23.43 1.29 28.26
N ARG A 77 23.84 1.92 27.15
CA ARG A 77 25.24 2.03 26.77
C ARG A 77 26.03 2.89 27.79
N LYS A 78 25.46 4.05 28.18
CA LYS A 78 26.08 4.94 29.18
C LYS A 78 26.28 4.27 30.55
N ALA A 79 25.30 3.47 31.00
CA ALA A 79 25.41 2.72 32.25
C ALA A 79 26.64 1.77 32.27
N LYS A 80 27.04 1.22 31.12
CA LYS A 80 28.21 0.37 30.97
C LYS A 80 29.55 1.12 31.06
N LEU A 81 29.56 2.45 30.91
CA LEU A 81 30.76 3.29 30.92
C LEU A 81 31.27 3.63 32.36
N ARG A 82 30.64 3.09 33.39
CA ARG A 82 31.07 3.26 34.80
C ARG A 82 31.33 4.72 35.20
N GLY A 83 30.39 5.62 34.84
CA GLY A 83 30.46 7.04 35.20
C GLY A 83 31.19 7.96 34.18
N LYS A 84 31.73 7.41 33.11
CA LYS A 84 32.29 8.20 32.02
C LYS A 84 31.19 8.64 31.04
N ASP A 85 31.42 9.74 30.33
CA ASP A 85 30.52 10.25 29.31
C ASP A 85 30.88 9.73 27.93
N PHE A 86 29.92 9.85 26.98
CA PHE A 86 30.20 9.61 25.59
C PHE A 86 31.16 10.67 25.05
N THR A 87 32.04 10.25 24.15
CA THR A 87 32.98 11.15 23.43
C THR A 87 32.43 11.67 22.11
N GLY A 88 31.31 11.10 21.63
CA GLY A 88 30.63 11.45 20.40
C GLY A 88 29.43 10.56 20.12
N SER A 89 28.91 10.63 18.90
CA SER A 89 27.84 9.73 18.39
C SER A 89 28.20 9.19 17.02
N SER A 90 27.63 8.04 16.66
CA SER A 90 27.80 7.46 15.34
C SER A 90 26.50 6.79 14.88
N TYR A 91 26.23 6.89 13.57
CA TYR A 91 25.21 6.13 12.86
C TYR A 91 25.76 4.84 12.22
N ASP A 92 27.05 4.56 12.34
CA ASP A 92 27.66 3.32 11.84
C ASP A 92 27.78 2.29 12.97
N ASP A 93 27.02 1.18 12.82
CA ASP A 93 26.99 0.09 13.80
C ASP A 93 28.35 -0.60 13.95
N THR A 94 29.20 -0.56 12.92
CA THR A 94 30.56 -1.09 12.96
C THR A 94 31.43 -0.26 13.92
N GLU A 95 31.33 1.06 13.85
CA GLU A 95 32.00 1.97 14.76
C GLU A 95 31.45 1.84 16.18
N LEU A 96 30.12 1.78 16.32
CA LEU A 96 29.47 1.60 17.63
C LEU A 96 29.88 0.31 18.34
N LYS A 97 30.16 -0.77 17.59
CA LYS A 97 30.65 -2.04 18.14
C LYS A 97 32.11 -1.95 18.57
N LYS A 98 32.95 -1.19 17.84
CA LYS A 98 34.37 -1.01 18.14
C LYS A 98 34.61 -0.02 19.29
N ASN A 99 33.77 1.02 19.37
CA ASN A 99 33.95 2.09 20.36
C ASN A 99 32.72 2.22 21.28
N PRO A 100 32.80 1.71 22.53
CA PRO A 100 31.70 1.81 23.49
C PRO A 100 31.43 3.24 23.98
N PHE A 101 32.35 4.20 23.77
CA PHE A 101 32.19 5.61 24.12
C PHE A 101 31.42 6.43 23.07
N MET A 102 30.93 5.82 22.01
CA MET A 102 30.07 6.48 21.04
C MET A 102 28.60 6.22 21.37
N ALA A 103 27.80 7.28 21.37
CA ALA A 103 26.33 7.16 21.44
C ALA A 103 25.78 6.66 20.11
N VAL A 104 24.71 5.90 20.16
CA VAL A 104 23.94 5.52 18.95
C VAL A 104 23.24 6.74 18.40
N ASP A 105 23.49 7.01 17.14
CA ASP A 105 22.79 8.02 16.34
C ASP A 105 22.20 7.38 15.09
N TYR A 106 21.38 8.12 14.33
CA TYR A 106 20.77 7.63 13.10
C TYR A 106 20.47 8.77 12.12
N ILE A 107 20.36 8.41 10.84
CA ILE A 107 19.95 9.32 9.78
C ILE A 107 18.44 9.22 9.59
N ALA A 108 17.71 10.33 9.66
CA ALA A 108 16.31 10.41 9.27
C ALA A 108 16.22 10.94 7.82
N ALA A 109 15.92 10.05 6.87
CA ALA A 109 15.83 10.39 5.45
C ALA A 109 14.38 10.70 5.06
N PRO A 110 14.11 11.82 4.36
CA PRO A 110 12.79 12.10 3.81
C PRO A 110 12.44 11.09 2.69
N PRO A 111 11.16 10.69 2.56
CA PRO A 111 10.72 9.73 1.53
C PRO A 111 10.92 10.27 0.11
N ARG A 112 11.53 9.49 -0.78
CA ARG A 112 11.75 9.79 -2.20
C ARG A 112 11.13 8.72 -3.11
N MET A 113 9.79 8.69 -3.18
CA MET A 113 9.05 7.61 -3.86
C MET A 113 9.42 7.41 -5.34
N ALA A 114 9.80 8.48 -6.06
CA ALA A 114 10.25 8.37 -7.45
C ALA A 114 11.55 7.55 -7.55
N LEU A 115 12.52 7.81 -6.67
CA LEU A 115 13.78 7.06 -6.58
C LEU A 115 13.53 5.59 -6.25
N TYR A 116 12.59 5.31 -5.34
CA TYR A 116 12.28 3.91 -4.96
C TYR A 116 11.65 3.14 -6.11
N ARG A 117 10.74 3.78 -6.87
CA ARG A 117 10.17 3.18 -8.09
C ARG A 117 11.23 2.93 -9.16
N GLU A 118 12.12 3.88 -9.40
CA GLU A 118 13.22 3.71 -10.34
C GLU A 118 14.11 2.52 -9.95
N CYS A 119 14.50 2.42 -8.68
CA CYS A 119 15.29 1.31 -8.17
C CYS A 119 14.55 -0.04 -8.32
N SER A 120 13.26 -0.09 -7.96
CA SER A 120 12.42 -1.29 -8.13
C SER A 120 12.34 -1.72 -9.59
N THR A 121 12.16 -0.78 -10.52
CA THR A 121 12.16 -1.07 -11.97
C THR A 121 13.50 -1.66 -12.43
N LYS A 122 14.63 -1.14 -11.96
CA LYS A 122 15.98 -1.69 -12.25
C LYS A 122 16.13 -3.11 -11.71
N ILE A 123 15.58 -3.39 -10.54
CA ILE A 123 15.62 -4.72 -9.93
C ILE A 123 14.78 -5.71 -10.74
N VAL A 124 13.56 -5.37 -11.11
CA VAL A 124 12.72 -6.21 -11.97
C VAL A 124 13.41 -6.45 -13.32
N ALA A 125 14.00 -5.42 -13.94
CA ALA A 125 14.78 -5.56 -15.16
C ALA A 125 16.01 -6.48 -14.99
N THR A 126 16.56 -6.57 -13.78
CA THR A 126 17.65 -7.51 -13.47
C THR A 126 17.13 -8.95 -13.47
N TYR A 127 15.98 -9.22 -12.85
CA TYR A 127 15.36 -10.55 -12.88
C TYR A 127 14.99 -10.98 -14.31
N LEU A 128 14.50 -10.06 -15.15
CA LEU A 128 14.11 -10.33 -16.54
C LEU A 128 15.27 -10.73 -17.47
N LYS A 129 16.51 -10.61 -17.03
CA LYS A 129 17.67 -11.19 -17.76
C LYS A 129 17.72 -12.72 -17.64
N TYR A 130 17.07 -13.29 -16.65
CA TYR A 130 17.14 -14.70 -16.29
C TYR A 130 15.80 -15.43 -16.40
N VAL A 131 14.68 -14.71 -16.26
CA VAL A 131 13.32 -15.27 -16.31
C VAL A 131 12.43 -14.46 -17.23
N SER A 132 11.42 -15.10 -17.82
CA SER A 132 10.41 -14.41 -18.64
C SER A 132 9.51 -13.51 -17.79
N MET A 133 8.97 -12.45 -18.43
CA MET A 133 7.93 -11.64 -17.82
C MET A 133 6.69 -12.50 -17.47
N ASP A 134 6.42 -13.56 -18.19
CA ASP A 134 5.26 -14.43 -17.95
C ASP A 134 5.36 -15.21 -16.63
N ASP A 135 6.57 -15.51 -16.20
CA ASP A 135 6.88 -16.31 -15.01
C ASP A 135 7.24 -15.47 -13.78
N ILE A 136 7.19 -14.14 -13.88
CA ILE A 136 7.41 -13.22 -12.76
C ILE A 136 6.14 -12.44 -12.42
N TYR A 137 5.85 -12.32 -11.14
CA TYR A 137 4.77 -11.50 -10.61
C TYR A 137 5.29 -10.53 -9.55
N PRO A 138 5.44 -9.22 -9.87
CA PRO A 138 5.73 -8.20 -8.88
C PRO A 138 4.54 -8.06 -7.92
N TYR A 139 4.71 -8.57 -6.70
CA TYR A 139 3.68 -8.55 -5.66
C TYR A 139 3.58 -7.17 -5.00
N SER A 140 4.72 -6.50 -4.83
CA SER A 140 4.80 -5.14 -4.33
C SER A 140 5.99 -4.40 -4.96
N ILE A 141 6.31 -3.20 -4.48
CA ILE A 141 7.47 -2.43 -4.93
C ILE A 141 8.80 -3.09 -4.55
N ASP A 142 8.81 -3.95 -3.56
CA ASP A 142 9.99 -4.60 -2.97
C ASP A 142 9.91 -6.13 -2.94
N GLU A 143 8.84 -6.71 -3.48
CA GLU A 143 8.63 -8.15 -3.45
C GLU A 143 8.16 -8.71 -4.79
N VAL A 144 8.71 -9.85 -5.17
CA VAL A 144 8.34 -10.57 -6.40
C VAL A 144 8.16 -12.06 -6.13
N PHE A 145 7.26 -12.69 -6.90
CA PHE A 145 7.19 -14.15 -7.05
C PHE A 145 7.68 -14.55 -8.44
N ILE A 146 8.41 -15.66 -8.50
CA ILE A 146 8.97 -16.23 -9.74
C ILE A 146 8.59 -17.70 -9.79
N ASP A 147 7.96 -18.16 -10.88
CA ASP A 147 7.87 -19.59 -11.20
C ASP A 147 9.21 -20.04 -11.77
N ALA A 148 10.01 -20.69 -10.94
CA ALA A 148 11.35 -21.13 -11.30
C ALA A 148 11.38 -22.52 -11.96
N THR A 149 10.25 -23.20 -12.09
CA THR A 149 10.13 -24.62 -12.45
C THR A 149 10.96 -25.01 -13.68
N HIS A 150 10.84 -24.23 -14.75
CA HIS A 150 11.54 -24.54 -16.01
C HIS A 150 13.00 -24.06 -16.03
N TYR A 151 13.32 -23.03 -15.24
CA TYR A 151 14.64 -22.38 -15.24
C TYR A 151 15.70 -23.22 -14.54
N LEU A 152 15.32 -24.02 -13.51
CA LEU A 152 16.26 -24.86 -12.77
C LEU A 152 16.99 -25.85 -13.69
N ASN A 153 16.29 -26.48 -14.63
CA ASN A 153 16.89 -27.36 -15.62
C ASN A 153 17.73 -26.57 -16.63
N THR A 154 17.25 -25.41 -17.07
CA THR A 154 17.94 -24.56 -18.06
C THR A 154 19.28 -24.08 -17.54
N TYR A 155 19.33 -23.62 -16.29
CA TYR A 155 20.56 -23.15 -15.66
C TYR A 155 21.35 -24.24 -14.94
N LYS A 156 20.84 -25.48 -14.89
CA LYS A 156 21.44 -26.64 -14.18
C LYS A 156 21.73 -26.30 -12.71
N MET A 157 20.80 -25.63 -12.05
CA MET A 157 20.88 -25.19 -10.65
C MET A 157 19.74 -25.76 -9.84
N ASN A 158 19.93 -25.96 -8.54
CA ASN A 158 18.84 -26.16 -7.62
C ASN A 158 18.16 -24.81 -7.31
N ALA A 159 16.99 -24.85 -6.69
CA ALA A 159 16.20 -23.65 -6.44
C ALA A 159 16.91 -22.66 -5.49
N HIS A 160 17.64 -23.15 -4.50
CA HIS A 160 18.41 -22.35 -3.55
C HIS A 160 19.53 -21.55 -4.27
N ASP A 161 20.32 -22.24 -5.10
CA ASP A 161 21.42 -21.61 -5.83
C ASP A 161 20.91 -20.61 -6.87
N PHE A 162 19.78 -20.93 -7.53
CA PHE A 162 19.15 -20.01 -8.48
C PHE A 162 18.62 -18.76 -7.78
N ALA A 163 17.93 -18.90 -6.65
CA ALA A 163 17.48 -17.76 -5.85
C ALA A 163 18.66 -16.90 -5.38
N ARG A 164 19.73 -17.54 -4.90
CA ARG A 164 20.96 -16.86 -4.49
C ARG A 164 21.60 -16.07 -5.62
N MET A 165 21.71 -16.67 -6.80
CA MET A 165 22.24 -16.01 -8.00
C MET A 165 21.44 -14.75 -8.32
N LEU A 166 20.10 -14.82 -8.35
CA LEU A 166 19.23 -13.67 -8.61
C LEU A 166 19.44 -12.55 -7.59
N ILE A 167 19.53 -12.90 -6.30
CA ILE A 167 19.77 -11.92 -5.23
C ILE A 167 21.15 -11.27 -5.37
N GLN A 168 22.17 -12.03 -5.69
CA GLN A 168 23.54 -11.51 -5.89
C GLN A 168 23.63 -10.58 -7.09
N GLU A 169 22.94 -10.85 -8.18
CA GLU A 169 22.87 -9.94 -9.33
C GLU A 169 22.15 -8.62 -8.98
N VAL A 170 21.11 -8.69 -8.17
CA VAL A 170 20.43 -7.49 -7.64
C VAL A 170 21.37 -6.70 -6.72
N LEU A 171 22.05 -7.37 -5.80
CA LEU A 171 23.02 -6.74 -4.90
C LEU A 171 24.14 -6.03 -5.69
N LYS A 172 24.69 -6.70 -6.70
CA LYS A 172 25.75 -6.16 -7.57
C LYS A 172 25.27 -4.95 -8.37
N THR A 173 24.02 -4.97 -8.84
CA THR A 173 23.45 -3.93 -9.71
C THR A 173 22.97 -2.71 -8.93
N THR A 174 22.45 -2.91 -7.71
CA THR A 174 21.74 -1.87 -6.95
C THR A 174 22.26 -1.64 -5.53
N GLY A 175 23.17 -2.47 -5.02
CA GLY A 175 23.65 -2.41 -3.63
C GLY A 175 22.59 -2.84 -2.59
N VAL A 176 21.45 -3.35 -3.02
CA VAL A 176 20.37 -3.80 -2.12
C VAL A 176 20.37 -5.32 -2.04
N THR A 177 20.40 -5.87 -0.83
CA THR A 177 20.28 -7.30 -0.59
C THR A 177 18.82 -7.72 -0.39
N ALA A 178 18.56 -9.03 -0.41
CA ALA A 178 17.21 -9.58 -0.29
C ALA A 178 17.17 -10.84 0.57
N THR A 179 15.95 -11.26 0.88
CA THR A 179 15.62 -12.53 1.52
C THR A 179 14.73 -13.32 0.56
N ALA A 180 14.86 -14.65 0.51
CA ALA A 180 14.02 -15.47 -0.35
C ALA A 180 13.34 -16.61 0.42
N GLY A 181 12.13 -16.95 -0.04
CA GLY A 181 11.42 -18.17 0.31
C GLY A 181 11.24 -19.04 -0.93
N ILE A 182 11.32 -20.36 -0.78
CA ILE A 182 11.19 -21.34 -1.86
C ILE A 182 10.17 -22.38 -1.43
N ALA A 183 9.19 -22.67 -2.29
CA ALA A 183 8.18 -23.68 -2.05
C ALA A 183 7.50 -24.16 -3.34
N GLU A 184 6.62 -25.14 -3.21
CA GLU A 184 5.85 -25.72 -4.34
C GLU A 184 4.61 -24.88 -4.74
N ASN A 185 4.22 -23.87 -3.97
CA ASN A 185 3.17 -22.92 -4.29
C ASN A 185 3.51 -21.55 -3.69
N MET A 186 2.80 -20.49 -4.12
CA MET A 186 3.10 -19.11 -3.72
C MET A 186 2.80 -18.84 -2.26
N TYR A 187 1.77 -19.48 -1.67
CA TYR A 187 1.46 -19.33 -0.24
C TYR A 187 2.60 -19.85 0.64
N LEU A 188 3.01 -21.10 0.45
CA LEU A 188 4.13 -21.67 1.20
C LEU A 188 5.44 -20.92 0.94
N CYS A 189 5.63 -20.44 -0.27
CA CYS A 189 6.78 -19.60 -0.64
C CYS A 189 6.81 -18.30 0.20
N LYS A 190 5.66 -17.65 0.36
CA LYS A 190 5.51 -16.47 1.23
C LYS A 190 5.73 -16.79 2.70
N VAL A 191 5.20 -17.91 3.17
CA VAL A 191 5.42 -18.40 4.55
C VAL A 191 6.90 -18.70 4.80
N ALA A 192 7.58 -19.37 3.86
CA ALA A 192 9.02 -19.62 3.94
C ALA A 192 9.80 -18.30 4.04
N LEU A 193 9.44 -17.31 3.22
CA LEU A 193 10.06 -15.98 3.21
C LEU A 193 9.86 -15.24 4.53
N ASP A 194 8.61 -15.08 4.99
CA ASP A 194 8.27 -14.19 6.08
C ASP A 194 8.52 -14.79 7.46
N ILE A 195 8.30 -16.09 7.61
CA ILE A 195 8.38 -16.76 8.91
C ILE A 195 9.72 -17.49 9.06
N THR A 196 10.13 -18.28 8.07
CA THR A 196 11.33 -19.10 8.23
C THR A 196 12.61 -18.31 7.90
N ALA A 197 12.69 -17.71 6.71
CA ALA A 197 13.91 -17.05 6.25
C ALA A 197 14.31 -15.85 7.11
N LYS A 198 13.35 -15.10 7.64
CA LYS A 198 13.64 -13.93 8.50
C LYS A 198 14.25 -14.31 9.85
N HIS A 199 14.14 -15.56 10.30
CA HIS A 199 14.65 -16.04 11.58
C HIS A 199 15.97 -16.85 11.49
N ILE A 200 16.42 -17.21 10.27
CA ILE A 200 17.73 -17.84 10.09
C ILE A 200 18.85 -16.81 10.02
N PRO A 201 20.09 -17.18 10.42
CA PRO A 201 21.25 -16.30 10.26
C PRO A 201 21.47 -15.92 8.80
N PRO A 202 21.84 -14.66 8.52
CA PRO A 202 22.22 -14.28 7.16
C PRO A 202 23.59 -14.86 6.80
N ASP A 203 23.82 -15.04 5.49
CA ASP A 203 25.18 -15.28 5.00
C ASP A 203 26.03 -14.00 5.03
N LYS A 204 27.27 -14.08 4.51
CA LYS A 204 28.21 -12.94 4.46
C LYS A 204 27.68 -11.72 3.71
N ASP A 205 26.79 -11.92 2.74
CA ASP A 205 26.18 -10.87 1.92
C ASP A 205 24.80 -10.42 2.49
N GLY A 206 24.46 -10.86 3.70
CA GLY A 206 23.19 -10.55 4.35
C GLY A 206 21.99 -11.32 3.79
N VAL A 207 22.22 -12.28 2.89
CA VAL A 207 21.19 -13.08 2.23
C VAL A 207 20.66 -14.16 3.18
N ARG A 208 19.34 -14.39 3.14
CA ARG A 208 18.65 -15.46 3.84
C ARG A 208 17.73 -16.16 2.88
N ILE A 209 17.83 -17.46 2.77
CA ILE A 209 16.99 -18.29 1.90
C ILE A 209 16.44 -19.45 2.72
N ALA A 210 15.12 -19.65 2.69
CA ALA A 210 14.47 -20.79 3.32
C ALA A 210 13.63 -21.56 2.31
N GLU A 211 13.63 -22.87 2.46
CA GLU A 211 12.78 -23.79 1.68
C GLU A 211 11.72 -24.38 2.59
N LEU A 212 10.49 -24.50 2.11
CA LEU A 212 9.36 -25.02 2.87
C LEU A 212 8.50 -25.92 1.96
N ASP A 213 8.35 -27.16 2.33
CA ASP A 213 7.36 -28.06 1.76
C ASP A 213 6.11 -28.15 2.63
N MET A 214 5.01 -28.68 2.06
CA MET A 214 3.72 -28.79 2.74
C MET A 214 3.79 -29.59 4.06
N MET A 215 4.55 -30.67 4.10
CA MET A 215 4.65 -31.51 5.29
C MET A 215 5.46 -30.84 6.40
N THR A 216 6.55 -30.17 6.04
CA THR A 216 7.36 -29.37 6.97
C THR A 216 6.54 -28.19 7.53
N TYR A 217 5.75 -27.51 6.67
CA TYR A 217 4.82 -26.48 7.10
C TYR A 217 3.84 -26.99 8.16
N ARG A 218 3.16 -28.11 7.89
CA ARG A 218 2.20 -28.71 8.83
C ARG A 218 2.85 -29.12 10.16
N ARG A 219 4.06 -29.66 10.12
CA ARG A 219 4.77 -30.15 11.31
C ARG A 219 5.33 -29.02 12.17
N THR A 220 5.75 -27.92 11.57
CA THR A 220 6.52 -26.86 12.28
C THR A 220 5.76 -25.57 12.49
N LEU A 221 4.83 -25.22 11.58
CA LEU A 221 4.18 -23.91 11.58
C LEU A 221 2.68 -23.95 11.87
N TRP A 222 2.06 -25.12 12.02
CA TRP A 222 0.67 -25.22 12.43
C TRP A 222 0.41 -24.68 13.85
N THR A 223 1.40 -24.46 14.64
CA THR A 223 1.34 -23.81 15.96
C THR A 223 1.46 -22.29 15.89
N HIS A 224 1.77 -21.74 14.70
CA HIS A 224 1.88 -20.30 14.52
C HIS A 224 0.51 -19.62 14.71
N ARG A 225 0.47 -18.55 15.50
CA ARG A 225 -0.75 -17.84 15.90
C ARG A 225 -0.99 -16.68 14.95
N ASP A 226 -2.03 -16.77 14.13
CA ASP A 226 -2.38 -15.70 13.18
C ASP A 226 -3.86 -15.28 13.20
N LEU A 227 -4.74 -16.01 13.91
CA LEU A 227 -6.19 -15.82 13.84
C LEU A 227 -6.82 -15.43 15.17
N LYS A 228 -7.87 -14.60 15.08
CA LYS A 228 -8.78 -14.23 16.17
C LYS A 228 -9.98 -15.20 16.16
N LEU A 229 -10.79 -15.27 17.24
CA LEU A 229 -12.06 -16.02 17.31
C LEU A 229 -12.00 -17.46 17.88
N GLY A 230 -11.01 -17.76 18.74
CA GLY A 230 -10.90 -19.11 19.34
C GLY A 230 -10.28 -20.16 18.41
N LEU A 231 -9.97 -19.76 17.17
CA LEU A 231 -9.10 -20.47 16.25
C LEU A 231 -7.79 -19.65 16.20
N PHE A 232 -6.76 -20.11 16.92
CA PHE A 232 -5.57 -19.31 17.15
C PHE A 232 -4.43 -19.64 16.19
N THR A 233 -4.53 -20.77 15.49
CA THR A 233 -3.47 -21.27 14.63
C THR A 233 -4.03 -21.81 13.32
N MET A 234 -3.17 -21.90 12.28
CA MET A 234 -3.55 -22.55 11.01
C MET A 234 -3.89 -24.03 11.22
N GLY A 235 -3.23 -24.69 12.17
CA GLY A 235 -3.60 -26.06 12.58
C GLY A 235 -5.01 -26.15 13.17
N ASP A 236 -5.48 -25.14 13.87
CA ASP A 236 -6.86 -25.11 14.39
C ASP A 236 -7.87 -24.98 13.24
N VAL A 237 -7.56 -24.15 12.22
CA VAL A 237 -8.39 -24.03 11.01
C VAL A 237 -8.44 -25.36 10.25
N ALA A 238 -7.29 -25.98 10.04
CA ALA A 238 -7.20 -27.27 9.35
C ALA A 238 -8.01 -28.36 10.06
N ARG A 239 -7.95 -28.42 11.40
CA ARG A 239 -8.77 -29.36 12.19
C ARG A 239 -10.26 -28.99 12.13
N CYS A 240 -10.59 -27.71 12.25
CA CYS A 240 -11.97 -27.22 12.17
C CYS A 240 -12.60 -27.56 10.82
N SER A 241 -11.83 -27.48 9.72
CA SER A 241 -12.32 -27.82 8.38
C SER A 241 -12.77 -29.28 8.24
N LEU A 242 -12.26 -30.19 9.09
CA LEU A 242 -12.67 -31.59 9.10
C LEU A 242 -13.88 -31.89 9.97
N THR A 243 -14.16 -31.06 10.97
CA THR A 243 -15.17 -31.34 12.00
C THR A 243 -16.32 -30.36 11.99
N ASP A 244 -16.12 -29.11 11.57
CA ASP A 244 -17.12 -28.03 11.58
C ASP A 244 -16.76 -26.99 10.50
N GLU A 245 -16.78 -27.40 9.25
CA GLU A 245 -16.45 -26.52 8.12
C GLU A 245 -17.46 -25.37 7.99
N GLU A 246 -18.75 -25.60 8.32
CA GLU A 246 -19.79 -24.58 8.25
C GLU A 246 -19.49 -23.38 9.12
N ARG A 247 -18.85 -23.59 10.28
CA ARG A 247 -18.38 -22.51 11.14
C ARG A 247 -17.37 -21.59 10.42
N LEU A 248 -16.44 -22.15 9.63
CA LEU A 248 -15.47 -21.37 8.88
C LEU A 248 -16.15 -20.50 7.80
N TYR A 249 -17.15 -21.07 7.10
CA TYR A 249 -17.93 -20.29 6.13
C TYR A 249 -18.76 -19.19 6.80
N LYS A 250 -19.31 -19.44 7.98
CA LYS A 250 -20.05 -18.44 8.76
C LYS A 250 -19.17 -17.27 9.19
N GLU A 251 -17.94 -17.56 9.61
CA GLU A 251 -16.97 -16.54 10.08
C GLU A 251 -16.27 -15.80 8.94
N PHE A 252 -15.86 -16.49 7.89
CA PHE A 252 -15.03 -15.96 6.81
C PHE A 252 -15.76 -15.76 5.48
N GLY A 253 -17.02 -16.19 5.39
CA GLY A 253 -17.81 -16.15 4.16
C GLY A 253 -17.12 -16.94 3.04
N LYS A 254 -17.19 -16.44 1.82
CA LYS A 254 -16.55 -17.07 0.64
C LYS A 254 -15.03 -17.21 0.75
N ASN A 255 -14.40 -16.46 1.62
CA ASN A 255 -12.94 -16.54 1.82
C ASN A 255 -12.53 -17.79 2.64
N ALA A 256 -13.48 -18.51 3.23
CA ALA A 256 -13.21 -19.75 3.98
C ALA A 256 -12.44 -20.76 3.14
N VAL A 257 -12.79 -20.92 1.85
CA VAL A 257 -12.09 -21.84 0.92
C VAL A 257 -10.60 -21.58 0.91
N TYR A 258 -10.20 -20.34 0.69
CA TYR A 258 -8.78 -19.96 0.63
C TYR A 258 -8.06 -20.19 1.96
N ILE A 259 -8.73 -19.87 3.07
CA ILE A 259 -8.13 -20.01 4.41
C ILE A 259 -7.97 -21.51 4.75
N ILE A 260 -8.93 -22.36 4.38
CA ILE A 260 -8.85 -23.80 4.55
C ILE A 260 -7.70 -24.38 3.72
N ASP A 261 -7.65 -24.06 2.43
CA ASP A 261 -6.60 -24.51 1.54
C ASP A 261 -5.21 -24.13 2.08
N GLN A 262 -5.03 -22.86 2.44
CA GLN A 262 -3.78 -22.37 3.01
C GLN A 262 -3.44 -23.00 4.36
N ALA A 263 -4.44 -23.31 5.20
CA ALA A 263 -4.21 -24.05 6.45
C ALA A 263 -3.65 -25.45 6.19
N TRP A 264 -4.05 -26.08 5.10
CA TRP A 264 -3.49 -27.35 4.64
C TRP A 264 -2.16 -27.19 3.88
N GLY A 265 -1.71 -25.97 3.60
CA GLY A 265 -0.52 -25.67 2.81
C GLY A 265 -0.75 -25.78 1.32
N TRP A 266 -2.00 -25.76 0.88
CA TRP A 266 -2.41 -25.82 -0.51
C TRP A 266 -2.69 -24.41 -1.06
N GLU A 267 -2.33 -24.16 -2.31
CA GLU A 267 -2.64 -22.96 -3.06
C GLU A 267 -2.74 -23.30 -4.55
N PRO A 268 -3.94 -23.32 -5.11
CA PRO A 268 -4.13 -23.69 -6.52
C PRO A 268 -3.78 -22.56 -7.50
N VAL A 269 -3.73 -21.31 -7.01
CA VAL A 269 -3.51 -20.12 -7.85
C VAL A 269 -2.04 -20.05 -8.29
N ASP A 270 -1.82 -19.89 -9.59
CA ASP A 270 -0.51 -19.69 -10.20
C ASP A 270 -0.38 -18.30 -10.86
N ILE A 271 0.83 -17.95 -11.29
CA ILE A 271 1.12 -16.64 -11.90
C ILE A 271 0.26 -16.38 -13.14
N PRO A 272 0.07 -17.33 -14.09
CA PRO A 272 -0.83 -17.13 -15.21
C PRO A 272 -2.28 -16.82 -14.79
N SER A 273 -2.80 -17.52 -13.79
CA SER A 273 -4.16 -17.28 -13.26
C SER A 273 -4.31 -15.86 -12.67
N ILE A 274 -3.30 -15.40 -11.93
CA ILE A 274 -3.30 -14.02 -11.40
C ILE A 274 -3.31 -12.99 -12.53
N LYS A 275 -2.48 -13.19 -13.55
CA LYS A 275 -2.39 -12.28 -14.70
C LYS A 275 -3.66 -12.27 -15.56
N ALA A 276 -4.33 -13.41 -15.67
CA ALA A 276 -5.58 -13.54 -16.40
C ALA A 276 -6.80 -12.99 -15.63
N TYR A 277 -6.67 -12.80 -14.31
CA TYR A 277 -7.78 -12.35 -13.47
C TYR A 277 -8.20 -10.93 -13.81
N LYS A 278 -9.47 -10.78 -14.16
CA LYS A 278 -10.13 -9.48 -14.33
C LYS A 278 -11.07 -9.25 -13.15
N PRO A 279 -10.90 -8.19 -12.36
CA PRO A 279 -11.83 -7.87 -11.28
C PRO A 279 -13.25 -7.66 -11.80
N GLU A 280 -14.23 -8.30 -11.19
CA GLU A 280 -15.65 -8.05 -11.46
C GLU A 280 -16.10 -6.67 -10.95
N SER A 281 -15.42 -6.17 -9.90
CA SER A 281 -15.73 -4.88 -9.29
C SER A 281 -15.02 -3.77 -10.06
N THR A 282 -15.81 -2.90 -10.65
CA THR A 282 -15.33 -1.73 -11.38
C THR A 282 -15.56 -0.48 -10.53
N SER A 283 -14.63 -0.20 -9.62
CA SER A 283 -14.65 1.05 -8.85
C SER A 283 -13.24 1.63 -8.71
N VAL A 284 -13.15 2.95 -8.77
CA VAL A 284 -11.93 3.72 -8.48
C VAL A 284 -12.20 4.60 -7.27
N SER A 285 -11.34 4.49 -6.26
CA SER A 285 -11.48 5.26 -5.02
C SER A 285 -10.25 6.12 -4.76
N SER A 286 -10.48 7.36 -4.34
CA SER A 286 -9.45 8.27 -3.85
C SER A 286 -9.77 8.65 -2.41
N GLY A 287 -8.79 8.54 -1.50
CA GLY A 287 -8.94 8.88 -0.09
C GLY A 287 -7.83 9.81 0.39
N GLN A 288 -8.18 10.82 1.18
CA GLN A 288 -7.23 11.76 1.75
C GLN A 288 -7.49 11.96 3.24
N VAL A 289 -6.41 11.93 4.04
CA VAL A 289 -6.42 12.38 5.43
C VAL A 289 -5.86 13.79 5.44
N LEU A 290 -6.66 14.74 5.90
CA LEU A 290 -6.30 16.16 5.93
C LEU A 290 -5.21 16.41 6.98
N THR A 291 -4.34 17.38 6.76
CA THR A 291 -3.20 17.69 7.64
C THR A 291 -3.62 18.24 8.99
N ARG A 292 -4.74 18.96 9.04
CA ARG A 292 -5.38 19.51 10.23
C ARG A 292 -6.90 19.32 10.16
N PRO A 293 -7.68 19.62 11.20
CA PRO A 293 -9.12 19.76 11.08
C PRO A 293 -9.49 20.87 10.09
N TYR A 294 -10.39 20.62 9.17
CA TYR A 294 -10.85 21.56 8.14
C TYR A 294 -12.32 21.93 8.40
N THR A 295 -12.65 23.19 8.12
CA THR A 295 -14.03 23.67 8.11
C THR A 295 -14.81 23.11 6.92
N PHE A 296 -16.11 23.34 6.91
CA PHE A 296 -16.99 22.93 5.81
C PHE A 296 -16.55 23.52 4.45
N ASP A 297 -16.24 24.83 4.42
CA ASP A 297 -15.87 25.53 3.18
C ASP A 297 -14.49 25.10 2.68
N GLU A 298 -13.49 24.96 3.55
CA GLU A 298 -12.19 24.40 3.20
C GLU A 298 -12.32 22.97 2.66
N THR A 299 -13.17 22.16 3.27
CA THR A 299 -13.43 20.78 2.84
C THR A 299 -14.05 20.73 1.45
N LYS A 300 -14.95 21.65 1.14
CA LYS A 300 -15.60 21.76 -0.17
C LYS A 300 -14.58 21.99 -1.30
N ILE A 301 -13.56 22.82 -1.04
CA ILE A 301 -12.45 23.07 -1.99
C ILE A 301 -11.68 21.78 -2.25
N ILE A 302 -11.28 21.06 -1.18
CA ILE A 302 -10.52 19.82 -1.33
C ILE A 302 -11.32 18.73 -2.05
N ILE A 303 -12.62 18.61 -1.77
CA ILE A 303 -13.50 17.67 -2.49
C ILE A 303 -13.50 17.96 -3.99
N ARG A 304 -13.58 19.22 -4.39
CA ARG A 304 -13.54 19.63 -5.80
C ARG A 304 -12.24 19.18 -6.47
N GLU A 305 -11.10 19.41 -5.81
CA GLU A 305 -9.79 18.95 -6.33
C GLU A 305 -9.70 17.42 -6.42
N MET A 306 -10.21 16.72 -5.40
CA MET A 306 -10.21 15.25 -5.41
C MET A 306 -11.06 14.68 -6.54
N ILE A 307 -12.24 15.26 -6.81
CA ILE A 307 -13.11 14.84 -7.92
C ILE A 307 -12.40 15.03 -9.24
N GLU A 308 -11.79 16.18 -9.48
CA GLU A 308 -11.05 16.46 -10.71
C GLU A 308 -9.94 15.41 -10.95
N ASN A 309 -9.20 15.05 -9.91
CA ASN A 309 -8.17 14.01 -10.04
C ASN A 309 -8.77 12.63 -10.32
N VAL A 310 -9.90 12.28 -9.68
CA VAL A 310 -10.60 11.01 -9.95
C VAL A 310 -11.10 10.97 -11.40
N VAL A 311 -11.71 12.05 -11.87
CA VAL A 311 -12.21 12.12 -13.24
C VAL A 311 -11.09 12.07 -14.28
N LEU A 312 -9.96 12.77 -14.04
CA LEU A 312 -8.80 12.67 -14.92
C LEU A 312 -8.23 11.23 -14.97
N ASP A 313 -8.23 10.51 -13.86
CA ASP A 313 -7.83 9.09 -13.81
C ASP A 313 -8.80 8.19 -14.60
N LEU A 314 -10.12 8.46 -14.54
CA LEU A 314 -11.11 7.76 -15.34
C LEU A 314 -10.89 8.00 -16.83
N VAL A 315 -10.72 9.26 -17.24
CA VAL A 315 -10.48 9.63 -18.65
C VAL A 315 -9.17 9.02 -19.17
N ASP A 316 -8.11 9.02 -18.36
CA ASP A 316 -6.82 8.41 -18.73
C ASP A 316 -6.94 6.90 -18.97
N LYS A 317 -7.84 6.23 -18.25
CA LYS A 317 -8.14 4.80 -18.36
C LYS A 317 -9.23 4.50 -19.41
N GLY A 318 -9.83 5.51 -20.03
CA GLY A 318 -10.95 5.34 -20.95
C GLY A 318 -12.21 4.82 -20.27
N MET A 319 -12.45 5.18 -19.01
CA MET A 319 -13.58 4.71 -18.19
C MET A 319 -14.60 5.82 -17.92
N MET A 320 -15.84 5.42 -17.71
CA MET A 320 -16.97 6.27 -17.33
C MET A 320 -17.66 5.70 -16.08
N THR A 321 -18.35 6.56 -15.32
CA THR A 321 -19.12 6.17 -14.12
C THR A 321 -20.54 6.75 -14.18
N ASP A 322 -21.49 6.07 -13.58
CA ASP A 322 -22.84 6.58 -13.34
C ASP A 322 -23.10 6.93 -11.88
N GLN A 323 -22.13 6.64 -10.97
CA GLN A 323 -22.34 6.79 -9.54
C GLN A 323 -21.08 7.22 -8.80
N ILE A 324 -21.20 8.24 -7.94
CA ILE A 324 -20.17 8.65 -6.98
C ILE A 324 -20.64 8.41 -5.55
N VAL A 325 -19.80 7.79 -4.75
CA VAL A 325 -19.97 7.68 -3.30
C VAL A 325 -19.01 8.63 -2.61
N LEU A 326 -19.55 9.50 -1.76
CA LEU A 326 -18.79 10.41 -0.92
C LEU A 326 -18.87 9.97 0.54
N MET A 327 -17.73 9.89 1.22
CA MET A 327 -17.63 9.68 2.65
C MET A 327 -16.74 10.75 3.28
N VAL A 328 -17.27 11.45 4.31
CA VAL A 328 -16.59 12.51 5.05
C VAL A 328 -16.49 12.11 6.51
N GLY A 329 -15.27 11.86 6.99
CA GLY A 329 -14.97 11.56 8.38
C GLY A 329 -14.66 12.85 9.15
N TYR A 330 -15.30 13.01 10.31
CA TYR A 330 -15.11 14.17 11.16
C TYR A 330 -13.89 14.03 12.07
N ASP A 331 -13.34 15.15 12.51
CA ASP A 331 -12.19 15.19 13.41
C ASP A 331 -12.61 14.91 14.87
N ILE A 332 -11.70 14.31 15.63
CA ILE A 332 -11.87 14.05 17.06
C ILE A 332 -12.05 15.34 17.87
N GLU A 333 -11.52 16.47 17.40
CA GLU A 333 -11.64 17.79 18.05
C GLU A 333 -13.10 18.18 18.27
N ASN A 334 -14.02 17.73 17.42
CA ASN A 334 -15.46 17.94 17.63
C ASN A 334 -15.98 17.33 18.94
N LEU A 335 -15.29 16.35 19.53
CA LEU A 335 -15.67 15.72 20.79
C LEU A 335 -14.69 15.98 21.94
N THR A 336 -13.48 16.47 21.66
CA THR A 336 -12.47 16.78 22.68
C THR A 336 -12.48 18.26 23.09
N ASP A 337 -12.91 19.17 22.21
CA ASP A 337 -13.18 20.57 22.58
C ASP A 337 -14.49 20.66 23.36
N PRO A 338 -14.51 21.23 24.59
CA PRO A 338 -15.71 21.26 25.42
C PRO A 338 -16.90 22.02 24.80
N LYS A 339 -16.63 23.10 24.05
CA LYS A 339 -17.69 23.90 23.41
C LYS A 339 -18.31 23.13 22.22
N ARG A 340 -17.47 22.55 21.39
CA ARG A 340 -17.93 21.72 20.26
C ARG A 340 -18.65 20.47 20.74
N ARG A 341 -18.14 19.81 21.79
CA ARG A 341 -18.76 18.62 22.38
C ARG A 341 -20.15 18.94 22.96
N ALA A 342 -20.33 20.06 23.64
CA ALA A 342 -21.61 20.48 24.18
C ALA A 342 -22.65 20.80 23.08
N ALA A 343 -22.19 21.25 21.91
CA ALA A 343 -23.03 21.57 20.76
C ALA A 343 -23.36 20.37 19.89
N TYR A 344 -22.67 19.22 20.06
CA TYR A 344 -22.88 18.02 19.25
C TYR A 344 -23.81 17.03 19.92
N HIS A 345 -24.96 16.76 19.27
CA HIS A 345 -25.99 15.84 19.73
C HIS A 345 -26.17 14.61 18.78
N GLY A 346 -25.29 14.46 17.80
CA GLY A 346 -25.35 13.37 16.83
C GLY A 346 -24.80 12.05 17.36
N GLU A 347 -24.82 11.03 16.51
CA GLU A 347 -24.32 9.68 16.80
C GLU A 347 -22.78 9.70 16.91
N ILE A 348 -22.25 9.08 17.98
CA ILE A 348 -20.83 8.91 18.22
C ILE A 348 -20.44 7.46 17.89
N LYS A 349 -19.33 7.28 17.17
CA LYS A 349 -18.76 5.96 16.86
C LYS A 349 -17.34 5.84 17.39
N THR A 350 -16.93 4.61 17.65
CA THR A 350 -15.54 4.28 17.96
C THR A 350 -14.81 3.96 16.66
N ASP A 351 -13.71 4.64 16.39
CA ASP A 351 -12.87 4.36 15.23
C ASP A 351 -12.01 3.09 15.42
N TYR A 352 -11.28 2.69 14.38
CA TYR A 352 -10.36 1.55 14.42
C TYR A 352 -9.32 1.61 15.56
N TYR A 353 -8.97 2.81 16.01
CA TYR A 353 -7.97 3.03 17.07
C TYR A 353 -8.60 3.17 18.46
N GLY A 354 -9.89 2.87 18.61
CA GLY A 354 -10.62 2.97 19.88
C GLY A 354 -11.02 4.40 20.28
N ARG A 355 -10.90 5.39 19.38
CA ARG A 355 -11.23 6.79 19.68
C ARG A 355 -12.68 7.08 19.36
N GLN A 356 -13.35 7.84 20.21
CA GLN A 356 -14.68 8.35 19.92
C GLN A 356 -14.62 9.49 18.90
N VAL A 357 -15.40 9.38 17.84
CA VAL A 357 -15.53 10.38 16.77
C VAL A 357 -16.99 10.53 16.38
N PRO A 358 -17.42 11.70 15.86
CA PRO A 358 -18.76 11.82 15.28
C PRO A 358 -18.92 10.81 14.14
N LYS A 359 -20.13 10.26 13.98
CA LYS A 359 -20.43 9.36 12.86
C LYS A 359 -20.12 10.07 11.54
N HIS A 360 -19.36 9.42 10.68
CA HIS A 360 -19.02 9.94 9.35
C HIS A 360 -20.28 10.17 8.50
N ALA A 361 -20.27 11.22 7.70
CA ALA A 361 -21.26 11.43 6.65
C ALA A 361 -20.95 10.51 5.46
N ARG A 362 -21.96 9.86 4.91
CA ARG A 362 -21.84 9.03 3.71
C ARG A 362 -23.08 9.19 2.86
N GLY A 363 -22.88 9.30 1.55
CA GLY A 363 -23.99 9.37 0.61
C GLY A 363 -23.55 8.99 -0.80
N THR A 364 -24.52 8.87 -1.68
CA THR A 364 -24.36 8.49 -3.08
C THR A 364 -24.99 9.55 -3.96
N ALA A 365 -24.29 9.92 -5.03
CA ALA A 365 -24.80 10.75 -6.12
C ALA A 365 -24.83 9.91 -7.40
N ASN A 366 -26.03 9.79 -8.00
CA ASN A 366 -26.22 9.13 -9.30
C ASN A 366 -26.19 10.17 -10.40
N MET A 367 -25.51 9.84 -11.50
CA MET A 367 -25.34 10.75 -12.64
C MET A 367 -26.50 10.63 -13.66
N GLY A 368 -27.29 9.57 -13.58
CA GLY A 368 -28.37 9.26 -14.51
C GLY A 368 -27.88 8.56 -15.79
N LYS A 369 -26.66 8.79 -16.20
CA LYS A 369 -25.98 8.11 -17.33
C LYS A 369 -24.50 7.89 -16.99
N HIS A 370 -23.85 6.95 -17.68
CA HIS A 370 -22.39 6.82 -17.61
C HIS A 370 -21.71 8.05 -18.21
N THR A 371 -20.82 8.66 -17.48
CA THR A 371 -20.15 9.91 -17.87
C THR A 371 -18.73 10.01 -17.32
N SER A 372 -17.89 10.78 -17.99
CA SER A 372 -16.59 11.26 -17.51
C SER A 372 -16.53 12.80 -17.52
N SER A 373 -17.69 13.48 -17.56
CA SER A 373 -17.74 14.95 -17.47
C SER A 373 -17.34 15.42 -16.07
N THR A 374 -16.26 16.19 -16.00
CA THR A 374 -15.79 16.81 -14.75
C THR A 374 -16.85 17.72 -14.17
N LYS A 375 -17.54 18.49 -15.02
CA LYS A 375 -18.56 19.44 -14.60
C LYS A 375 -19.73 18.72 -13.92
N LEU A 376 -20.35 17.76 -14.62
CA LEU A 376 -21.51 17.02 -14.10
C LEU A 376 -21.18 16.28 -12.78
N ILE A 377 -20.06 15.55 -12.77
CA ILE A 377 -19.64 14.79 -11.58
C ILE A 377 -19.35 15.72 -10.42
N THR A 378 -18.68 16.87 -10.66
CA THR A 378 -18.39 17.86 -9.61
C THR A 378 -19.65 18.47 -9.04
N ASP A 379 -20.55 18.94 -9.91
CA ASP A 379 -21.79 19.60 -9.46
C ASP A 379 -22.65 18.65 -8.63
N LYS A 380 -22.87 17.42 -9.10
CA LYS A 380 -23.64 16.40 -8.37
C LYS A 380 -22.99 15.98 -7.05
N THR A 381 -21.66 15.90 -7.01
CA THR A 381 -20.97 15.52 -5.77
C THR A 381 -20.98 16.67 -4.76
N LEU A 382 -20.89 17.91 -5.19
CA LEU A 382 -21.00 19.07 -4.31
C LEU A 382 -22.43 19.25 -3.77
N GLU A 383 -23.47 19.01 -4.59
CA GLU A 383 -24.87 18.94 -4.13
C GLU A 383 -25.02 17.87 -3.01
N LEU A 384 -24.44 16.68 -3.24
CA LEU A 384 -24.41 15.60 -2.25
C LEU A 384 -23.70 16.04 -0.97
N PHE A 385 -22.51 16.64 -1.09
CA PHE A 385 -21.74 17.13 0.05
C PHE A 385 -22.54 18.11 0.91
N GLU A 386 -23.17 19.10 0.29
CA GLU A 386 -23.99 20.12 0.98
C GLU A 386 -25.19 19.50 1.70
N ARG A 387 -25.74 18.42 1.19
CA ARG A 387 -26.88 17.71 1.75
C ARG A 387 -26.53 16.83 2.95
N ILE A 388 -25.36 16.16 2.93
CA ILE A 388 -25.04 15.12 3.91
C ILE A 388 -24.08 15.58 5.02
N VAL A 389 -23.29 16.64 4.79
CA VAL A 389 -22.23 17.06 5.72
C VAL A 389 -22.74 18.14 6.67
N ASP A 390 -22.51 17.90 7.96
CA ASP A 390 -22.83 18.90 8.98
C ASP A 390 -21.85 20.08 8.91
N LYS A 391 -22.37 21.28 8.61
CA LYS A 391 -21.60 22.53 8.45
C LYS A 391 -20.87 22.99 9.72
N LYS A 392 -21.29 22.50 10.89
CA LYS A 392 -20.71 22.89 12.19
C LYS A 392 -19.52 22.03 12.59
N LEU A 393 -19.34 20.87 11.94
CA LEU A 393 -18.31 19.93 12.31
C LEU A 393 -17.03 20.12 11.49
N LEU A 394 -15.91 19.94 12.17
CA LEU A 394 -14.59 19.88 11.52
C LEU A 394 -14.39 18.52 10.88
N THR A 395 -13.83 18.50 9.68
CA THR A 395 -13.57 17.30 8.90
C THR A 395 -12.09 16.89 8.98
N ARG A 396 -11.82 15.59 8.82
CA ARG A 396 -10.46 15.04 8.89
C ARG A 396 -10.11 14.06 7.78
N ARG A 397 -11.10 13.34 7.26
CA ARG A 397 -10.88 12.32 6.25
C ARG A 397 -11.93 12.41 5.16
N LEU A 398 -11.49 12.34 3.92
CA LEU A 398 -12.33 12.35 2.74
C LEU A 398 -12.10 11.06 1.95
N THR A 399 -13.17 10.50 1.40
CA THR A 399 -13.06 9.39 0.45
C THR A 399 -14.11 9.59 -0.63
N ILE A 400 -13.69 9.51 -1.88
CA ILE A 400 -14.54 9.59 -3.07
C ILE A 400 -14.33 8.31 -3.84
N SER A 401 -15.42 7.64 -4.19
CA SER A 401 -15.39 6.41 -5.00
C SER A 401 -16.30 6.58 -6.21
N ALA A 402 -15.76 6.38 -7.40
CA ALA A 402 -16.52 6.21 -8.63
C ALA A 402 -16.84 4.72 -8.79
N ASN A 403 -18.12 4.38 -8.91
CA ASN A 403 -18.61 3.01 -8.99
C ASN A 403 -19.24 2.73 -10.36
N HIS A 404 -19.57 1.46 -10.60
CA HIS A 404 -20.19 0.98 -11.83
C HIS A 404 -19.41 1.47 -13.08
N LEU A 405 -18.08 1.29 -13.03
CA LEU A 405 -17.23 1.73 -14.11
C LEU A 405 -17.44 0.84 -15.35
N LEU A 406 -17.59 1.48 -16.51
CA LEU A 406 -17.56 0.83 -17.80
C LEU A 406 -16.48 1.48 -18.66
N PHE A 407 -15.88 0.70 -19.56
CA PHE A 407 -15.07 1.31 -20.61
C PHE A 407 -15.95 2.13 -21.57
N GLU A 408 -15.42 3.23 -22.05
CA GLU A 408 -16.13 4.09 -22.99
C GLU A 408 -16.58 3.32 -24.25
N SER A 409 -15.82 2.29 -24.65
CA SER A 409 -16.17 1.40 -25.77
C SER A 409 -17.30 0.41 -25.46
N GLU A 410 -17.63 0.21 -24.18
CA GLU A 410 -18.69 -0.70 -23.71
C GLU A 410 -20.00 0.03 -23.43
N VAL A 411 -19.94 1.36 -23.33
CA VAL A 411 -21.16 2.17 -23.21
C VAL A 411 -21.88 2.14 -24.54
N ASP A 412 -22.90 1.32 -24.59
CA ASP A 412 -23.70 1.10 -25.80
C ASP A 412 -24.35 2.43 -26.24
N THR A 413 -23.97 2.92 -27.37
CA THR A 413 -24.51 4.16 -27.95
C THR A 413 -26.02 4.06 -28.23
N THR A 414 -26.57 2.86 -28.25
CA THR A 414 -28.01 2.61 -28.36
C THR A 414 -28.78 2.98 -27.06
N PHE A 415 -28.15 2.96 -25.88
CA PHE A 415 -28.78 3.47 -24.67
C PHE A 415 -28.60 4.97 -24.45
N SER A 416 -27.77 5.65 -25.23
CA SER A 416 -27.64 7.11 -25.24
C SER A 416 -28.64 7.80 -26.16
N ALA A 417 -29.52 7.08 -26.82
CA ALA A 417 -30.76 7.67 -27.32
C ALA A 417 -31.59 8.07 -26.09
N GLU A 418 -31.24 9.23 -25.49
CA GLU A 418 -32.23 10.00 -24.74
C GLU A 418 -33.45 9.97 -25.61
N GLN A 419 -34.55 9.41 -25.09
CA GLN A 419 -35.79 9.40 -25.81
C GLN A 419 -36.11 10.87 -26.05
N LEU A 420 -35.75 11.38 -27.25
CA LEU A 420 -36.00 12.75 -27.65
C LEU A 420 -37.48 12.98 -27.44
N THR A 421 -37.81 13.86 -26.54
CA THR A 421 -39.18 14.31 -26.37
C THR A 421 -39.46 15.29 -27.48
N LEU A 422 -40.71 15.41 -27.86
CA LEU A 422 -41.17 16.37 -28.94
C LEU A 422 -40.83 17.83 -28.59
N PHE A 423 -40.27 18.09 -27.38
CA PHE A 423 -39.93 19.40 -26.82
C PHE A 423 -38.41 19.65 -26.70
N ASP A 424 -37.58 18.69 -27.12
CA ASP A 424 -36.13 18.86 -27.07
C ASP A 424 -35.66 19.68 -28.28
N ASP A 425 -34.99 20.79 -28.04
CA ASP A 425 -34.43 21.65 -29.09
C ASP A 425 -33.16 20.99 -29.68
N PRO A 426 -33.16 20.67 -31.00
CA PRO A 426 -31.99 20.08 -31.66
C PRO A 426 -30.71 20.90 -31.48
N ASP A 427 -30.84 22.25 -31.45
CA ASP A 427 -29.71 23.14 -31.29
C ASP A 427 -29.10 23.05 -29.86
N GLU A 428 -29.90 22.82 -28.82
CA GLU A 428 -29.43 22.59 -27.46
C GLU A 428 -28.70 21.25 -27.34
N ILE A 429 -29.16 20.21 -28.03
CA ILE A 429 -28.53 18.89 -28.04
C ILE A 429 -27.14 18.99 -28.68
N GLU A 430 -27.06 19.62 -29.87
CA GLU A 430 -25.79 19.81 -30.57
C GLU A 430 -24.80 20.63 -29.73
N GLN A 431 -25.27 21.69 -29.06
CA GLN A 431 -24.44 22.49 -28.16
C GLN A 431 -23.91 21.68 -26.96
N ARG A 432 -24.71 20.77 -26.38
CA ARG A 432 -24.29 19.87 -25.29
C ARG A 432 -23.23 18.90 -25.79
N GLU A 433 -23.43 18.27 -26.94
CA GLU A 433 -22.44 17.34 -27.49
C GLU A 433 -21.10 18.03 -27.81
N GLN A 434 -21.17 19.22 -28.42
CA GLN A 434 -19.98 20.03 -28.67
C GLN A 434 -19.25 20.43 -27.39
N ALA A 435 -19.99 20.76 -26.34
CA ALA A 435 -19.42 21.09 -25.04
C ALA A 435 -18.74 19.86 -24.38
N GLU A 436 -19.37 18.68 -24.42
CA GLU A 436 -18.79 17.42 -23.90
C GLU A 436 -17.52 17.04 -24.69
N GLN A 437 -17.52 17.17 -26.02
CA GLN A 437 -16.33 16.92 -26.84
C GLN A 437 -15.20 17.91 -26.56
N ARG A 438 -15.53 19.19 -26.32
CA ARG A 438 -14.55 20.20 -25.92
C ARG A 438 -13.95 19.91 -24.57
N GLU A 439 -14.79 19.55 -23.59
CA GLU A 439 -14.35 19.17 -22.25
C GLU A 439 -13.39 17.98 -22.32
N LYS A 440 -13.72 16.94 -23.07
CA LYS A 440 -12.90 15.76 -23.25
C LYS A 440 -11.53 16.04 -23.88
N ARG A 441 -11.49 16.92 -24.88
CA ARG A 441 -10.22 17.38 -25.49
C ARG A 441 -9.36 18.13 -24.47
N MET A 442 -9.98 18.97 -23.65
CA MET A 442 -9.28 19.71 -22.59
C MET A 442 -8.74 18.77 -21.50
N GLN A 443 -9.53 17.78 -21.06
CA GLN A 443 -9.09 16.76 -20.08
C GLN A 443 -7.87 15.99 -20.61
N LYS A 444 -7.88 15.52 -21.86
CA LYS A 444 -6.73 14.85 -22.48
C LYS A 444 -5.49 15.74 -22.52
N ALA A 445 -5.62 17.00 -22.90
CA ALA A 445 -4.52 17.95 -22.92
C ALA A 445 -3.92 18.16 -21.50
N VAL A 446 -4.77 18.26 -20.47
CA VAL A 446 -4.33 18.38 -19.07
C VAL A 446 -3.59 17.11 -18.62
N ILE A 447 -4.09 15.92 -19.00
CA ILE A 447 -3.44 14.65 -18.69
C ILE A 447 -2.05 14.58 -19.33
N ASP A 448 -1.93 14.95 -20.62
CA ASP A 448 -0.66 14.92 -21.36
C ASP A 448 0.37 15.87 -20.73
N ILE A 449 -0.06 17.06 -20.35
CA ILE A 449 0.81 18.03 -19.68
C ILE A 449 1.25 17.49 -18.30
N LYS A 450 0.32 16.94 -17.51
CA LYS A 450 0.66 16.34 -16.19
C LYS A 450 1.59 15.13 -16.32
N LYS A 451 1.43 14.30 -17.36
CA LYS A 451 2.33 13.18 -17.66
C LYS A 451 3.74 13.65 -18.02
N ARG A 452 3.84 14.73 -18.81
CA ARG A 452 5.11 15.25 -19.32
C ARG A 452 5.87 16.09 -18.31
N PHE A 453 5.19 16.90 -17.51
CA PHE A 453 5.81 17.91 -16.64
C PHE A 453 5.55 17.68 -15.15
N GLY A 454 4.83 16.62 -14.79
CA GLY A 454 4.50 16.25 -13.40
C GLY A 454 3.08 16.62 -12.97
N PRO A 455 2.58 16.04 -11.86
CA PRO A 455 1.19 16.18 -11.43
C PRO A 455 0.78 17.61 -11.07
N ASN A 456 1.74 18.47 -10.71
CA ASN A 456 1.51 19.85 -10.32
C ASN A 456 1.74 20.86 -11.47
N ALA A 457 1.97 20.40 -12.69
CA ALA A 457 2.24 21.28 -13.85
C ALA A 457 1.08 22.20 -14.20
N ILE A 458 -0.15 21.79 -13.91
CA ILE A 458 -1.36 22.60 -14.04
C ILE A 458 -2.15 22.50 -12.75
N LEU A 459 -2.39 23.65 -12.11
CA LEU A 459 -3.28 23.83 -10.96
C LEU A 459 -4.40 24.81 -11.37
N LYS A 460 -5.61 24.56 -10.90
CA LYS A 460 -6.70 25.53 -11.10
C LYS A 460 -6.59 26.67 -10.09
N GLY A 461 -7.00 27.86 -10.48
CA GLY A 461 -7.00 29.04 -9.59
C GLY A 461 -7.81 28.87 -8.30
N THR A 462 -8.81 27.98 -8.30
CA THR A 462 -9.57 27.60 -7.10
C THR A 462 -8.74 26.84 -6.05
N SER A 463 -7.59 26.29 -6.41
CA SER A 463 -6.65 25.63 -5.47
C SER A 463 -5.80 26.63 -4.67
N PHE A 464 -5.90 27.93 -4.96
CA PHE A 464 -5.16 29.00 -4.28
C PHE A 464 -6.07 29.87 -3.38
N GLN A 465 -7.34 29.53 -3.25
CA GLN A 465 -8.30 30.14 -2.32
C GLN A 465 -8.35 29.36 -1.00
#